data_3e4a33ac86add3eb62e2ba2efd5cb420
#
_entry.id   3e4a33ac86add3eb62e2ba2efd5cb420
#
_cell.length_a   1.000
_cell.length_b   1.000
_cell.length_c   1.000
_cell.angle_alpha   90.00
_cell.angle_beta   90.00
_cell.angle_gamma   90.00
#
_symmetry.space_group_name_H-M   'P 1'
#
loop_
_entity.id
_entity.type
_entity.pdbx_description
1 polymer ?
#
loop_
_entity_poly.entity_id
_entity_poly.type
_entity_poly.pdbx_seq_one_letter_code
_entity_poly.pdbx_strand_id
1 'polypeptide(L)'
;EGLICLSGCLAGEVAQKLTGDDYAGAKETALRYRTLFGAENYFLEIQNHQIRDELRNLPQLIRLSRETGIPLAATNDAHYITKEDAKMQSRREDAAMQEVLLCIQTGKSLDDPEHMHFETNEFYLKSTAEMAALFADVPEAVTNTAKIAERCHVEFQTGKIWLPKFTMDGVSDCR
;
A
#
# COMPACT_ATOMS: atom_id res chain seq x y z
N GLU A 1 0.47 -16.58 12.13
CA GLU A 1 -0.41 -17.35 11.22
C GLU A 1 -1.60 -16.51 10.78
N GLY A 2 -2.12 -16.72 9.55
CA GLY A 2 -3.33 -16.05 9.05
C GLY A 2 -3.12 -14.63 8.50
N LEU A 3 -1.88 -14.18 8.28
CA LEU A 3 -1.57 -12.88 7.68
C LEU A 3 -1.02 -13.05 6.27
N ILE A 4 -1.50 -12.22 5.35
CA ILE A 4 -0.91 -11.99 4.03
C ILE A 4 -0.26 -10.61 4.09
N CYS A 5 0.97 -10.50 3.58
CA CYS A 5 1.76 -9.29 3.59
C CYS A 5 2.09 -8.86 2.16
N LEU A 6 1.88 -7.59 1.86
CA LEU A 6 2.34 -6.92 0.65
C LEU A 6 3.53 -6.03 0.99
N SER A 7 4.44 -5.82 0.03
CA SER A 7 5.68 -5.05 0.28
C SER A 7 5.48 -3.56 0.52
N GLY A 8 4.27 -3.06 0.32
CA GLY A 8 3.89 -1.66 0.51
C GLY A 8 4.21 -0.78 -0.70
N CYS A 9 3.80 0.49 -0.60
CA CYS A 9 4.02 1.53 -1.60
C CYS A 9 5.47 2.04 -1.60
N LEU A 10 5.72 3.24 -2.11
CA LEU A 10 7.05 3.89 -2.12
C LEU A 10 7.67 4.03 -0.72
N ALA A 11 6.86 4.11 0.33
CA ALA A 11 7.33 4.14 1.73
C ALA A 11 7.74 2.75 2.26
N GLY A 12 7.44 1.67 1.54
CA GLY A 12 7.83 0.32 1.92
C GLY A 12 9.34 0.09 1.83
N GLU A 13 9.90 -0.72 2.71
CA GLU A 13 11.36 -0.94 2.84
C GLU A 13 12.00 -1.42 1.52
N VAL A 14 11.31 -2.28 0.77
CA VAL A 14 11.80 -2.76 -0.54
C VAL A 14 11.83 -1.61 -1.55
N ALA A 15 10.75 -0.83 -1.65
CA ALA A 15 10.65 0.28 -2.58
C ALA A 15 11.66 1.40 -2.26
N GLN A 16 11.85 1.75 -0.98
CA GLN A 16 12.85 2.73 -0.54
C GLN A 16 14.27 2.35 -0.96
N LYS A 17 14.64 1.08 -0.83
CA LYS A 17 15.95 0.59 -1.28
C LYS A 17 16.11 0.69 -2.81
N LEU A 18 15.06 0.35 -3.57
CA LEU A 18 15.07 0.51 -5.04
C LEU A 18 15.20 1.98 -5.45
N THR A 19 14.47 2.88 -4.78
CA THR A 19 14.58 4.33 -5.00
C THR A 19 15.99 4.86 -4.69
N GLY A 20 16.65 4.27 -3.69
CA GLY A 20 18.03 4.56 -3.30
C GLY A 20 19.09 3.82 -4.14
N ASP A 21 18.75 3.18 -5.26
CA ASP A 21 19.64 2.39 -6.11
C ASP A 21 20.30 1.19 -5.41
N ASP A 22 19.76 0.74 -4.27
CA ASP A 22 20.22 -0.45 -3.55
C ASP A 22 19.38 -1.69 -3.93
N TYR A 23 19.57 -2.19 -5.15
CA TYR A 23 18.86 -3.39 -5.63
C TYR A 23 19.20 -4.63 -4.81
N ALA A 24 20.47 -4.77 -4.38
CA ALA A 24 20.92 -5.93 -3.60
C ALA A 24 20.23 -5.96 -2.22
N GLY A 25 20.20 -4.83 -1.53
CA GLY A 25 19.49 -4.69 -0.26
C GLY A 25 17.97 -4.84 -0.40
N ALA A 26 17.36 -4.37 -1.50
CA ALA A 26 15.95 -4.60 -1.79
C ALA A 26 15.65 -6.10 -1.93
N LYS A 27 16.51 -6.85 -2.62
CA LYS A 27 16.39 -8.30 -2.80
C LYS A 27 16.52 -9.06 -1.48
N GLU A 28 17.51 -8.70 -0.67
CA GLU A 28 17.71 -9.28 0.66
C GLU A 28 16.49 -9.04 1.56
N THR A 29 15.98 -7.81 1.57
CA THR A 29 14.78 -7.43 2.31
C THR A 29 13.55 -8.22 1.87
N ALA A 30 13.31 -8.35 0.57
CA ALA A 30 12.20 -9.11 0.03
C ALA A 30 12.27 -10.59 0.42
N LEU A 31 13.45 -11.21 0.35
CA LEU A 31 13.67 -12.60 0.76
C LEU A 31 13.49 -12.80 2.27
N ARG A 32 13.91 -11.83 3.09
CA ARG A 32 13.68 -11.83 4.54
C ARG A 32 12.18 -11.81 4.85
N TYR A 33 11.39 -10.95 4.21
CA TYR A 33 9.94 -10.92 4.41
C TYR A 33 9.26 -12.19 3.89
N ARG A 34 9.67 -12.71 2.74
CA ARG A 34 9.19 -14.01 2.24
C ARG A 34 9.43 -15.14 3.26
N THR A 35 10.59 -15.14 3.92
CA THR A 35 10.89 -16.14 4.96
C THR A 35 10.02 -15.94 6.20
N LEU A 36 9.78 -14.68 6.60
CA LEU A 36 9.01 -14.33 7.78
C LEU A 36 7.52 -14.69 7.64
N PHE A 37 6.89 -14.34 6.49
CA PHE A 37 5.47 -14.54 6.25
C PHE A 37 5.15 -15.89 5.58
N GLY A 38 6.14 -16.53 4.97
CA GLY A 38 5.99 -17.71 4.13
C GLY A 38 5.80 -17.34 2.64
N ALA A 39 6.26 -18.24 1.76
CA ALA A 39 6.30 -18.01 0.31
C ALA A 39 4.92 -17.71 -0.30
N GLU A 40 3.86 -18.31 0.26
CA GLU A 40 2.48 -18.15 -0.21
C GLU A 40 1.77 -16.90 0.35
N ASN A 41 2.38 -16.21 1.32
CA ASN A 41 1.75 -15.12 2.07
C ASN A 41 2.45 -13.77 1.89
N TYR A 42 3.52 -13.72 1.11
CA TYR A 42 4.24 -12.48 0.85
C TYR A 42 4.24 -12.15 -0.64
N PHE A 43 3.86 -10.91 -0.98
CA PHE A 43 3.75 -10.41 -2.35
C PHE A 43 4.55 -9.12 -2.51
N LEU A 44 5.21 -8.95 -3.65
CA LEU A 44 5.73 -7.65 -4.05
C LEU A 44 4.58 -6.83 -4.61
N GLU A 45 4.32 -5.71 -3.97
CA GLU A 45 3.27 -4.77 -4.37
C GLU A 45 3.78 -3.87 -5.49
N ILE A 46 2.95 -3.71 -6.51
CA ILE A 46 3.19 -2.76 -7.60
C ILE A 46 2.03 -1.79 -7.74
N GLN A 47 2.36 -0.53 -7.91
CA GLN A 47 1.42 0.57 -8.11
C GLN A 47 1.81 1.38 -9.34
N ASN A 48 0.85 2.10 -9.92
CA ASN A 48 1.10 2.99 -11.05
C ASN A 48 0.12 4.18 -11.01
N HIS A 49 0.52 5.22 -10.31
CA HIS A 49 -0.17 6.52 -10.27
C HIS A 49 0.53 7.56 -11.17
N GLN A 50 1.39 7.13 -12.07
CA GLN A 50 2.22 7.99 -12.93
C GLN A 50 3.22 8.84 -12.13
N ILE A 51 3.54 8.44 -10.90
CA ILE A 51 4.60 9.06 -10.08
C ILE A 51 5.94 8.58 -10.58
N ARG A 52 6.89 9.51 -10.69
CA ARG A 52 8.22 9.24 -11.24
C ARG A 52 8.93 8.05 -10.57
N ASP A 53 8.90 7.98 -9.25
CA ASP A 53 9.59 6.94 -8.50
C ASP A 53 8.89 5.58 -8.62
N GLU A 54 7.56 5.54 -8.72
CA GLU A 54 6.83 4.31 -9.04
C GLU A 54 7.22 3.77 -10.42
N LEU A 55 7.21 4.63 -11.43
CA LEU A 55 7.59 4.25 -12.80
C LEU A 55 9.05 3.77 -12.89
N ARG A 56 9.94 4.34 -12.08
CA ARG A 56 11.34 3.92 -11.97
C ARG A 56 11.48 2.56 -11.27
N ASN A 57 10.71 2.32 -10.21
CA ASN A 57 10.79 1.11 -9.40
C ASN A 57 10.05 -0.08 -10.04
N LEU A 58 8.99 0.16 -10.82
CA LEU A 58 8.17 -0.89 -11.40
C LEU A 58 8.97 -1.96 -12.18
N PRO A 59 9.85 -1.63 -13.14
CA PRO A 59 10.63 -2.64 -13.84
C PRO A 59 11.60 -3.38 -12.91
N GLN A 60 12.08 -2.74 -11.85
CA GLN A 60 12.95 -3.36 -10.84
C GLN A 60 12.18 -4.35 -9.96
N LEU A 61 10.94 -4.02 -9.56
CA LEU A 61 10.05 -4.93 -8.82
C LEU A 61 9.66 -6.16 -9.65
N ILE A 62 9.36 -5.96 -10.94
CA ILE A 62 9.10 -7.06 -11.88
C ILE A 62 10.33 -7.98 -12.01
N ARG A 63 11.51 -7.40 -12.17
CA ARG A 63 12.78 -8.14 -12.19
C ARG A 63 12.99 -8.90 -10.89
N LEU A 64 12.77 -8.25 -9.75
CA LEU A 64 12.93 -8.84 -8.42
C LEU A 64 11.98 -10.02 -8.22
N SER A 65 10.72 -9.90 -8.65
CA SER A 65 9.75 -11.00 -8.65
C SER A 65 10.25 -12.20 -9.45
N ARG A 66 10.73 -11.97 -10.67
CA ARG A 66 11.27 -13.04 -11.55
C ARG A 66 12.49 -13.72 -10.95
N GLU A 67 13.40 -12.97 -10.34
CA GLU A 67 14.63 -13.51 -9.73
C GLU A 67 14.38 -14.27 -8.43
N THR A 68 13.37 -13.86 -7.65
CA THR A 68 13.11 -14.43 -6.31
C THR A 68 11.96 -15.43 -6.30
N GLY A 69 11.11 -15.44 -7.34
CA GLY A 69 9.87 -16.20 -7.37
C GLY A 69 8.79 -15.65 -6.41
N ILE A 70 8.96 -14.43 -5.87
CA ILE A 70 7.93 -13.78 -5.07
C ILE A 70 6.86 -13.24 -6.02
N PRO A 71 5.57 -13.59 -5.83
CA PRO A 71 4.51 -13.14 -6.72
C PRO A 71 4.26 -11.63 -6.59
N LEU A 72 3.77 -11.01 -7.68
CA LEU A 72 3.35 -9.61 -7.71
C LEU A 72 1.87 -9.48 -7.32
N ALA A 73 1.51 -8.35 -6.70
CA ALA A 73 0.14 -7.92 -6.51
C ALA A 73 0.00 -6.45 -6.95
N ALA A 74 -0.92 -6.18 -7.88
CA ALA A 74 -1.18 -4.82 -8.37
C ALA A 74 -2.26 -4.16 -7.52
N THR A 75 -1.91 -3.09 -6.81
CA THR A 75 -2.85 -2.34 -5.98
C THR A 75 -3.12 -0.95 -6.52
N ASN A 76 -4.24 -0.36 -6.11
CA ASN A 76 -4.70 0.91 -6.66
C ASN A 76 -4.49 2.12 -5.73
N ASP A 77 -4.29 1.91 -4.44
CA ASP A 77 -4.15 2.99 -3.44
C ASP A 77 -5.19 4.13 -3.64
N ALA A 78 -6.48 3.74 -3.72
CA ALA A 78 -7.55 4.66 -4.04
C ALA A 78 -7.83 5.61 -2.86
N HIS A 79 -7.77 6.91 -3.11
CA HIS A 79 -8.06 7.97 -2.15
C HIS A 79 -9.40 8.67 -2.43
N TYR A 80 -9.97 8.47 -3.62
CA TYR A 80 -11.28 8.97 -4.03
C TYR A 80 -11.94 8.02 -5.03
N ILE A 81 -13.24 8.20 -5.31
CA ILE A 81 -14.03 7.21 -6.04
C ILE A 81 -13.88 7.39 -7.55
N THR A 82 -14.04 8.60 -8.07
CA THR A 82 -14.04 8.87 -9.51
C THR A 82 -12.87 9.76 -9.92
N LYS A 83 -12.48 9.69 -11.19
CA LYS A 83 -11.44 10.56 -11.74
C LYS A 83 -11.83 12.03 -11.72
N GLU A 84 -13.14 12.32 -11.74
CA GLU A 84 -13.70 13.65 -11.63
C GLU A 84 -13.52 14.24 -10.23
N ASP A 85 -13.52 13.41 -9.19
CA ASP A 85 -13.27 13.84 -7.81
C ASP A 85 -11.86 14.42 -7.65
N ALA A 86 -10.90 13.96 -8.47
CA ALA A 86 -9.58 14.55 -8.54
C ALA A 86 -9.59 16.02 -9.01
N LYS A 87 -10.56 16.39 -9.85
CA LYS A 87 -10.73 17.78 -10.31
C LYS A 87 -11.29 18.70 -9.21
N MET A 88 -12.01 18.15 -8.26
CA MET A 88 -12.43 18.88 -7.06
C MET A 88 -11.23 19.18 -6.16
N GLN A 89 -10.21 18.32 -6.17
CA GLN A 89 -8.93 18.58 -5.51
C GLN A 89 -8.09 19.67 -6.22
N SER A 90 -8.30 19.89 -7.53
CA SER A 90 -7.54 20.89 -8.31
C SER A 90 -8.17 22.29 -8.34
N ARG A 91 -9.38 22.47 -7.85
CA ARG A 91 -9.94 23.80 -7.61
C ARG A 91 -9.43 24.31 -6.28
N ARG A 92 -8.71 25.43 -6.29
CA ARG A 92 -8.05 26.07 -5.12
C ARG A 92 -8.91 26.22 -3.85
N GLU A 93 -10.22 25.98 -3.95
CA GLU A 93 -11.17 26.11 -2.84
C GLU A 93 -11.54 24.75 -2.20
N ASP A 94 -11.47 23.62 -2.94
CA ASP A 94 -11.87 22.28 -2.47
C ASP A 94 -10.67 21.30 -2.34
N ALA A 95 -9.60 21.50 -3.11
CA ALA A 95 -8.30 20.79 -2.94
C ALA A 95 -7.72 21.02 -1.54
N ALA A 96 -8.05 22.15 -0.95
CA ALA A 96 -7.67 22.50 0.39
C ALA A 96 -8.12 21.49 1.45
N MET A 97 -9.21 20.74 1.26
CA MET A 97 -9.71 19.88 2.34
C MET A 97 -8.82 18.65 2.56
N GLN A 98 -8.46 17.93 1.50
CA GLN A 98 -7.57 16.75 1.63
C GLN A 98 -6.14 17.18 2.01
N GLU A 99 -5.63 18.25 1.40
CA GLU A 99 -4.32 18.81 1.75
C GLU A 99 -4.32 19.38 3.17
N VAL A 100 -5.39 20.03 3.61
CA VAL A 100 -5.56 20.48 5.00
C VAL A 100 -5.57 19.29 5.96
N LEU A 101 -6.29 18.21 5.64
CA LEU A 101 -6.29 17.01 6.47
C LEU A 101 -4.90 16.38 6.55
N LEU A 102 -4.17 16.31 5.43
CA LEU A 102 -2.79 15.84 5.40
C LEU A 102 -1.85 16.76 6.18
N CYS A 103 -2.02 18.07 6.07
CA CYS A 103 -1.27 19.04 6.85
C CYS A 103 -1.52 18.90 8.35
N ILE A 104 -2.78 18.71 8.77
CA ILE A 104 -3.14 18.46 10.16
C ILE A 104 -2.49 17.17 10.66
N GLN A 105 -2.57 16.09 9.86
CA GLN A 105 -2.01 14.78 10.20
C GLN A 105 -0.48 14.82 10.32
N THR A 106 0.19 15.59 9.47
CA THR A 106 1.67 15.69 9.44
C THR A 106 2.22 16.83 10.26
N GLY A 107 1.37 17.69 10.86
CA GLY A 107 1.77 18.87 11.62
C GLY A 107 2.41 19.96 10.75
N LYS A 108 2.08 20.01 9.46
CA LYS A 108 2.56 20.99 8.48
C LYS A 108 1.48 22.02 8.15
N SER A 109 1.86 23.14 7.54
CA SER A 109 0.93 24.13 7.01
C SER A 109 0.85 24.02 5.49
N LEU A 110 -0.22 24.55 4.88
CA LEU A 110 -0.37 24.58 3.41
C LEU A 110 0.72 25.42 2.71
N ASP A 111 1.31 26.39 3.44
CA ASP A 111 2.38 27.23 2.93
C ASP A 111 3.77 26.56 3.05
N ASP A 112 3.86 25.41 3.70
CA ASP A 112 5.11 24.64 3.80
C ASP A 112 5.41 23.98 2.44
N PRO A 113 6.54 24.31 1.78
CA PRO A 113 6.88 23.73 0.47
C PRO A 113 7.09 22.21 0.51
N GLU A 114 7.28 21.63 1.70
CA GLU A 114 7.43 20.20 1.92
C GLU A 114 6.14 19.54 2.45
N HIS A 115 4.97 20.19 2.38
CA HIS A 115 3.73 19.50 2.74
C HIS A 115 3.41 18.40 1.74
N MET A 116 2.78 17.33 2.23
CA MET A 116 2.37 16.21 1.39
C MET A 116 1.22 16.62 0.48
N HIS A 117 1.41 16.47 -0.82
CA HIS A 117 0.38 16.67 -1.85
C HIS A 117 0.40 15.52 -2.85
N PHE A 118 -0.71 15.30 -3.53
CA PHE A 118 -0.75 14.32 -4.61
C PHE A 118 -0.20 14.91 -5.90
N GLU A 119 0.86 14.31 -6.44
CA GLU A 119 1.51 14.76 -7.68
C GLU A 119 0.63 14.52 -8.92
N THR A 120 -0.31 13.57 -8.85
CA THR A 120 -1.12 13.14 -9.99
C THR A 120 -2.58 12.93 -9.59
N ASN A 121 -3.47 12.86 -10.59
CA ASN A 121 -4.90 12.61 -10.40
C ASN A 121 -5.25 11.12 -10.58
N GLU A 122 -4.31 10.21 -10.33
CA GLU A 122 -4.47 8.79 -10.60
C GLU A 122 -4.83 7.95 -9.36
N PHE A 123 -5.22 8.60 -8.25
CA PHE A 123 -5.60 7.94 -7.00
C PHE A 123 -7.11 7.64 -6.88
N TYR A 124 -7.83 7.55 -8.02
CA TYR A 124 -9.23 7.15 -8.04
C TYR A 124 -9.39 5.64 -8.07
N LEU A 125 -10.59 5.15 -7.71
CA LEU A 125 -10.89 3.71 -7.75
C LEU A 125 -11.03 3.25 -9.19
N LYS A 126 -9.94 2.73 -9.75
CA LYS A 126 -9.88 2.22 -11.12
C LYS A 126 -10.70 0.93 -11.27
N SER A 127 -11.35 0.81 -12.40
CA SER A 127 -12.02 -0.44 -12.81
C SER A 127 -11.00 -1.57 -13.08
N THR A 128 -11.49 -2.80 -13.08
CA THR A 128 -10.67 -3.97 -13.44
C THR A 128 -10.04 -3.84 -14.83
N ALA A 129 -10.77 -3.26 -15.79
CA ALA A 129 -10.27 -3.05 -17.16
C ALA A 129 -9.11 -2.04 -17.18
N GLU A 130 -9.21 -0.94 -16.42
CA GLU A 130 -8.14 0.06 -16.30
C GLU A 130 -6.91 -0.54 -15.63
N MET A 131 -7.09 -1.29 -14.52
CA MET A 131 -5.99 -1.99 -13.85
C MET A 131 -5.32 -3.01 -14.77
N ALA A 132 -6.09 -3.78 -15.54
CA ALA A 132 -5.57 -4.74 -16.50
C ALA A 132 -4.77 -4.05 -17.62
N ALA A 133 -5.20 -2.88 -18.07
CA ALA A 133 -4.47 -2.08 -19.07
C ALA A 133 -3.16 -1.50 -18.51
N LEU A 134 -3.17 -1.00 -17.27
CA LEU A 134 -1.99 -0.45 -16.59
C LEU A 134 -0.88 -1.49 -16.36
N PHE A 135 -1.25 -2.75 -16.12
CA PHE A 135 -0.34 -3.85 -15.82
C PHE A 135 -0.38 -4.95 -16.88
N ALA A 136 -0.60 -4.57 -18.16
CA ALA A 136 -0.69 -5.50 -19.28
C ALA A 136 0.56 -6.38 -19.45
N ASP A 137 1.74 -5.88 -19.05
CA ASP A 137 3.02 -6.62 -19.10
C ASP A 137 3.16 -7.68 -18.00
N VAL A 138 2.32 -7.62 -16.96
CA VAL A 138 2.34 -8.51 -15.79
C VAL A 138 0.90 -8.81 -15.33
N PRO A 139 0.04 -9.40 -16.18
CA PRO A 139 -1.38 -9.59 -15.90
C PRO A 139 -1.62 -10.48 -14.66
N GLU A 140 -0.66 -11.33 -14.31
CA GLU A 140 -0.71 -12.14 -13.09
C GLU A 140 -0.76 -11.28 -11.82
N ALA A 141 -0.20 -10.08 -11.82
CA ALA A 141 -0.25 -9.17 -10.68
C ALA A 141 -1.69 -8.73 -10.37
N VAL A 142 -2.51 -8.53 -11.39
CA VAL A 142 -3.94 -8.20 -11.25
C VAL A 142 -4.73 -9.44 -10.81
N THR A 143 -4.49 -10.60 -11.41
CA THR A 143 -5.21 -11.84 -11.02
C THR A 143 -4.86 -12.30 -9.61
N ASN A 144 -3.65 -12.02 -9.12
CA ASN A 144 -3.26 -12.37 -7.75
C ASN A 144 -4.06 -11.59 -6.71
N THR A 145 -4.58 -10.40 -7.00
CA THR A 145 -5.44 -9.66 -6.07
C THR A 145 -6.74 -10.40 -5.79
N ALA A 146 -7.35 -11.02 -6.79
CA ALA A 146 -8.53 -11.87 -6.62
C ALA A 146 -8.20 -13.10 -5.76
N LYS A 147 -7.09 -13.78 -6.03
CA LYS A 147 -6.62 -14.93 -5.23
C LYS A 147 -6.35 -14.55 -3.77
N ILE A 148 -5.82 -13.36 -3.51
CA ILE A 148 -5.64 -12.84 -2.15
C ILE A 148 -7.00 -12.63 -1.50
N ALA A 149 -7.94 -11.96 -2.19
CA ALA A 149 -9.28 -11.71 -1.67
C ALA A 149 -10.05 -13.01 -1.34
N GLU A 150 -9.95 -14.04 -2.19
CA GLU A 150 -10.54 -15.35 -1.96
C GLU A 150 -10.01 -16.06 -0.71
N ARG A 151 -8.82 -15.70 -0.24
CA ARG A 151 -8.19 -16.25 0.98
C ARG A 151 -8.52 -15.45 2.24
N CYS A 152 -9.06 -14.24 2.10
CA CYS A 152 -9.36 -13.35 3.21
C CYS A 152 -10.79 -13.59 3.70
N HIS A 153 -10.94 -14.28 4.82
CA HIS A 153 -12.22 -14.53 5.48
C HIS A 153 -12.16 -13.96 6.90
N VAL A 154 -12.76 -12.77 7.10
CA VAL A 154 -12.77 -12.10 8.39
C VAL A 154 -14.20 -11.90 8.84
N GLU A 155 -14.53 -12.45 10.02
CA GLU A 155 -15.82 -12.22 10.68
C GLU A 155 -15.62 -11.33 11.90
N PHE A 156 -16.37 -10.23 11.97
CA PHE A 156 -16.37 -9.35 13.12
C PHE A 156 -17.42 -9.81 14.16
N GLN A 157 -16.97 -10.12 15.36
CA GLN A 157 -17.86 -10.35 16.48
C GLN A 157 -18.29 -9.00 17.07
N THR A 158 -19.49 -8.53 16.68
CA THR A 158 -20.09 -7.31 17.23
C THR A 158 -20.74 -7.58 18.60
N GLY A 159 -20.90 -6.53 19.41
CA GLY A 159 -21.56 -6.61 20.74
C GLY A 159 -20.68 -7.18 21.85
N LYS A 160 -19.42 -7.50 21.60
CA LYS A 160 -18.47 -7.96 22.62
C LYS A 160 -17.36 -6.93 22.82
N ILE A 161 -17.21 -6.48 24.05
CA ILE A 161 -16.13 -5.54 24.41
C ILE A 161 -14.88 -6.35 24.74
N TRP A 162 -13.81 -6.11 23.98
CA TRP A 162 -12.49 -6.71 24.21
C TRP A 162 -11.58 -5.66 24.85
N LEU A 163 -11.46 -5.70 26.18
CA LEU A 163 -10.51 -4.86 26.90
C LEU A 163 -9.27 -5.68 27.26
N PRO A 164 -8.08 -5.06 27.25
CA PRO A 164 -6.88 -5.69 27.78
C PRO A 164 -7.11 -6.04 29.25
N LYS A 165 -6.81 -7.26 29.65
CA LYS A 165 -6.81 -7.61 31.08
C LYS A 165 -5.51 -7.09 31.68
N PHE A 166 -5.65 -6.15 32.61
CA PHE A 166 -4.53 -5.71 33.43
C PHE A 166 -4.46 -6.61 34.67
N THR A 167 -3.35 -7.32 34.81
CA THR A 167 -3.05 -8.13 36.00
C THR A 167 -1.93 -7.47 36.78
N MET A 168 -2.18 -7.07 38.01
CA MET A 168 -1.15 -6.71 38.98
C MET A 168 -0.94 -7.85 39.94
N ASP A 169 0.31 -8.18 40.28
CA ASP A 169 0.65 -9.17 41.28
C ASP A 169 0.00 -8.81 42.64
N GLY A 170 -0.89 -9.68 43.13
CA GLY A 170 -1.59 -9.51 44.42
C GLY A 170 -2.99 -8.85 44.35
N VAL A 171 -3.49 -8.49 43.14
CA VAL A 171 -4.86 -7.96 42.98
C VAL A 171 -5.65 -8.89 42.05
N SER A 172 -6.58 -9.65 42.60
CA SER A 172 -7.55 -10.43 41.84
C SER A 172 -8.72 -9.54 41.45
N ASP A 173 -8.82 -9.21 40.18
CA ASP A 173 -9.99 -8.60 39.52
C ASP A 173 -10.33 -7.15 39.93
N CYS A 174 -9.86 -6.19 39.17
CA CYS A 174 -10.46 -4.85 39.13
C CYS A 174 -11.62 -4.87 38.11
N ARG A 175 -12.85 -5.01 38.62
CA ARG A 175 -14.08 -4.71 37.87
C ARG A 175 -14.35 -3.22 37.89
#